data_fe7ed9c7a6cf477b0d0bd947aa0c8ddc
#
_entry.id   fe7ed9c7a6cf477b0d0bd947aa0c8ddc
#
_cell.length_a   1.000
_cell.length_b   1.000
_cell.length_c   1.000
_cell.angle_alpha   90.00
_cell.angle_beta   90.00
_cell.angle_gamma   90.00
#
_symmetry.space_group_name_H-M   'P 1'
#
loop_
_entity.id
_entity.type
_entity.pdbx_description
1 polymer ?
#
loop_
_entity_poly.entity_id
_entity_poly.type
_entity_poly.pdbx_seq_one_letter_code
_entity_poly.pdbx_strand_id
1 'polypeptide(L)'
;MADPKAKILLLCNPHNPVGRVWTPEELRHIGDICLRNGVFVVADEIHCELTYEGYDYTPFASLSKRFQQNSVTCGSPSKAFNLAGLQIANIIAADDDVRRRIDRAININEVCDVNPFGVIATIASYNEGGEWLDALRKYLRRNYEYLCHFFEQRLPQYPVLPLEGTYLVWIDCRALGIGSDAMTLRLQEEQKLMINSGTMYGPGGEGFIRLNIACPRTLLVEGLERMARVLEPVSYTHLRAHET
;
A
#
# COMPACT_ATOMS: atom_id res chain seq x y z
N MET A 1 16.60 14.24 -13.36
CA MET A 1 17.87 14.20 -12.60
C MET A 1 17.53 14.23 -11.14
N ALA A 2 18.19 13.40 -10.33
CA ALA A 2 18.00 13.44 -8.89
C ALA A 2 18.45 14.80 -8.33
N ASP A 3 17.73 15.36 -7.36
CA ASP A 3 18.18 16.53 -6.61
C ASP A 3 19.56 16.19 -6.00
N PRO A 4 20.62 17.00 -6.20
CA PRO A 4 21.95 16.73 -5.66
C PRO A 4 21.97 16.68 -4.12
N LYS A 5 20.94 17.18 -3.46
CA LYS A 5 20.74 17.07 -2.02
C LYS A 5 20.13 15.73 -1.60
N ALA A 6 19.51 14.97 -2.51
CA ALA A 6 18.96 13.67 -2.21
C ALA A 6 20.06 12.69 -1.83
N LYS A 7 19.95 12.06 -0.65
CA LYS A 7 20.92 11.09 -0.12
C LYS A 7 20.30 9.72 0.11
N ILE A 8 18.99 9.67 0.23
CA ILE A 8 18.25 8.44 0.50
C ILE A 8 17.03 8.39 -0.43
N LEU A 9 16.78 7.22 -0.98
CA LEU A 9 15.53 6.86 -1.64
C LEU A 9 14.76 5.89 -0.72
N LEU A 10 13.53 6.23 -0.37
CA LEU A 10 12.58 5.29 0.24
C LEU A 10 11.85 4.58 -0.88
N LEU A 11 12.15 3.30 -1.09
CA LEU A 11 11.56 2.47 -2.14
C LEU A 11 10.56 1.50 -1.53
N CYS A 12 9.29 1.70 -1.80
CA CYS A 12 8.23 0.80 -1.35
C CYS A 12 7.92 -0.24 -2.45
N ASN A 13 8.05 -1.55 -2.14
CA ASN A 13 7.79 -2.65 -3.07
C ASN A 13 7.25 -3.90 -2.37
N PRO A 14 6.01 -4.32 -2.59
CA PRO A 14 4.92 -3.68 -3.38
C PRO A 14 4.54 -2.28 -2.90
N HIS A 15 4.11 -1.44 -3.83
CA HIS A 15 4.01 0.00 -3.61
C HIS A 15 2.67 0.42 -2.99
N ASN A 16 2.72 0.97 -1.79
CA ASN A 16 1.63 1.69 -1.17
C ASN A 16 1.80 3.21 -1.48
N PRO A 17 0.80 3.91 -2.04
CA PRO A 17 -0.64 3.58 -2.00
C PRO A 17 -1.22 2.90 -3.25
N VAL A 18 -0.46 2.76 -4.32
CA VAL A 18 -0.98 2.47 -5.68
C VAL A 18 -1.25 0.99 -5.92
N GLY A 19 -0.72 0.09 -5.06
CA GLY A 19 -0.93 -1.35 -5.20
C GLY A 19 -0.10 -2.00 -6.30
N ARG A 20 1.00 -1.38 -6.71
CA ARG A 20 1.87 -1.82 -7.79
C ARG A 20 3.01 -2.71 -7.30
N VAL A 21 3.47 -3.65 -8.13
CA VAL A 21 4.69 -4.44 -7.94
C VAL A 21 5.73 -4.01 -8.97
N TRP A 22 6.91 -3.57 -8.52
CA TRP A 22 7.98 -3.13 -9.42
C TRP A 22 8.61 -4.33 -10.12
N THR A 23 8.80 -4.22 -11.45
CA THR A 23 9.51 -5.27 -12.20
C THR A 23 11.01 -5.29 -11.88
N PRO A 24 11.70 -6.43 -12.09
CA PRO A 24 13.16 -6.50 -11.93
C PRO A 24 13.92 -5.47 -12.75
N GLU A 25 13.43 -5.14 -13.96
CA GLU A 25 14.03 -4.17 -14.86
C GLU A 25 13.93 -2.75 -14.30
N GLU A 26 12.75 -2.37 -13.79
CA GLU A 26 12.52 -1.08 -13.16
C GLU A 26 13.37 -0.92 -11.89
N LEU A 27 13.42 -1.95 -11.06
CA LEU A 27 14.25 -1.97 -9.85
C LEU A 27 15.74 -1.82 -10.18
N ARG A 28 16.23 -2.51 -11.25
CA ARG A 28 17.61 -2.34 -11.73
C ARG A 28 17.87 -0.92 -12.18
N HIS A 29 16.95 -0.34 -12.96
CA HIS A 29 17.07 1.03 -13.42
C HIS A 29 17.12 2.04 -12.28
N ILE A 30 16.24 1.89 -11.28
CA ILE A 30 16.25 2.68 -10.04
C ILE A 30 17.58 2.53 -9.31
N GLY A 31 18.04 1.30 -9.12
CA GLY A 31 19.29 0.99 -8.42
C GLY A 31 20.52 1.61 -9.12
N ASP A 32 20.59 1.55 -10.44
CA ASP A 32 21.66 2.16 -11.21
C ASP A 32 21.65 3.69 -11.13
N ILE A 33 20.48 4.32 -11.12
CA ILE A 33 20.36 5.76 -10.88
C ILE A 33 20.85 6.11 -9.48
N CYS A 34 20.44 5.36 -8.47
CA CYS A 34 20.87 5.60 -7.10
C CYS A 34 22.40 5.48 -6.94
N LEU A 35 23.00 4.42 -7.46
CA LEU A 35 24.45 4.23 -7.42
C LEU A 35 25.23 5.37 -8.12
N ARG A 36 24.78 5.77 -9.31
CA ARG A 36 25.44 6.87 -10.06
C ARG A 36 25.39 8.22 -9.34
N ASN A 37 24.38 8.44 -8.51
CA ASN A 37 24.18 9.70 -7.80
C ASN A 37 24.55 9.64 -6.31
N GLY A 38 25.12 8.54 -5.82
CA GLY A 38 25.47 8.37 -4.41
C GLY A 38 24.27 8.40 -3.48
N VAL A 39 23.12 7.87 -3.94
CA VAL A 39 21.87 7.77 -3.18
C VAL A 39 21.76 6.37 -2.58
N PHE A 40 21.55 6.29 -1.27
CA PHE A 40 21.32 5.04 -0.56
C PHE A 40 19.85 4.63 -0.63
N VAL A 41 19.56 3.32 -0.76
CA VAL A 41 18.19 2.83 -0.87
C VAL A 41 17.73 2.22 0.45
N VAL A 42 16.61 2.68 0.96
CA VAL A 42 15.84 2.02 2.02
C VAL A 42 14.64 1.35 1.35
N ALA A 43 14.73 0.03 1.17
CA ALA A 43 13.69 -0.77 0.56
C ALA A 43 12.67 -1.18 1.62
N ASP A 44 11.49 -0.55 1.60
CA ASP A 44 10.34 -0.95 2.40
C ASP A 44 9.59 -2.07 1.66
N GLU A 45 9.82 -3.29 2.10
CA GLU A 45 9.28 -4.52 1.53
C GLU A 45 8.21 -5.18 2.42
N ILE A 46 7.57 -4.39 3.28
CA ILE A 46 6.60 -4.86 4.28
C ILE A 46 5.36 -5.55 3.66
N HIS A 47 5.10 -5.33 2.37
CA HIS A 47 4.01 -5.96 1.62
C HIS A 47 4.46 -7.10 0.71
N CYS A 48 5.70 -7.57 0.81
CA CYS A 48 6.30 -8.52 -0.13
C CYS A 48 5.53 -9.84 -0.27
N GLU A 49 4.88 -10.31 0.78
CA GLU A 49 4.05 -11.52 0.74
C GLU A 49 2.67 -11.30 0.11
N LEU A 50 2.26 -10.07 -0.12
CA LEU A 50 0.92 -9.70 -0.60
C LEU A 50 0.96 -9.33 -2.08
N THR A 51 1.38 -10.26 -2.94
CA THR A 51 1.28 -10.15 -4.40
C THR A 51 0.23 -11.10 -4.94
N TYR A 52 -0.28 -10.82 -6.13
CA TYR A 52 -1.32 -11.60 -6.79
C TYR A 52 -0.77 -12.36 -7.99
N GLU A 53 -1.53 -13.33 -8.48
CA GLU A 53 -1.16 -14.14 -9.65
C GLU A 53 -0.78 -13.25 -10.85
N GLY A 54 0.36 -13.56 -11.46
CA GLY A 54 0.93 -12.79 -12.58
C GLY A 54 1.85 -11.65 -12.15
N TYR A 55 2.05 -11.41 -10.85
CA TYR A 55 2.92 -10.35 -10.33
C TYR A 55 3.90 -10.90 -9.30
N ASP A 56 5.14 -11.08 -9.73
CA ASP A 56 6.19 -11.65 -8.90
C ASP A 56 6.97 -10.56 -8.15
N TYR A 57 6.96 -10.65 -6.84
CA TYR A 57 7.80 -9.80 -6.02
C TYR A 57 9.28 -10.15 -6.18
N THR A 58 10.10 -9.13 -6.38
CA THR A 58 11.56 -9.25 -6.42
C THR A 58 12.18 -8.40 -5.31
N PRO A 59 12.95 -9.00 -4.37
CA PRO A 59 13.69 -8.24 -3.37
C PRO A 59 14.72 -7.33 -4.03
N PHE A 60 14.77 -6.05 -3.68
CA PHE A 60 15.73 -5.11 -4.27
C PHE A 60 17.17 -5.56 -4.07
N ALA A 61 17.51 -6.03 -2.88
CA ALA A 61 18.85 -6.50 -2.52
C ALA A 61 19.30 -7.76 -3.27
N SER A 62 18.38 -8.54 -3.85
CA SER A 62 18.69 -9.78 -4.60
C SER A 62 19.19 -9.52 -6.03
N LEU A 63 18.95 -8.34 -6.57
CA LEU A 63 19.23 -8.03 -7.99
C LEU A 63 20.72 -7.94 -8.32
N SER A 64 21.54 -7.49 -7.39
CA SER A 64 23.01 -7.50 -7.52
C SER A 64 23.71 -7.24 -6.19
N LYS A 65 24.97 -7.70 -6.06
CA LYS A 65 25.80 -7.43 -4.90
C LYS A 65 26.01 -5.92 -4.67
N ARG A 66 26.07 -5.11 -5.73
CA ARG A 66 26.23 -3.65 -5.63
C ARG A 66 24.99 -3.00 -5.02
N PHE A 67 23.78 -3.43 -5.40
CA PHE A 67 22.54 -2.94 -4.83
C PHE A 67 22.40 -3.40 -3.37
N GLN A 68 22.72 -4.64 -3.10
CA GLN A 68 22.73 -5.19 -1.74
C GLN A 68 23.61 -4.37 -0.77
N GLN A 69 24.79 -3.94 -1.21
CA GLN A 69 25.71 -3.12 -0.41
C GLN A 69 25.28 -1.65 -0.30
N ASN A 70 24.43 -1.18 -1.20
CA ASN A 70 23.93 0.21 -1.21
C ASN A 70 22.47 0.31 -0.73
N SER A 71 22.02 -0.66 0.06
CA SER A 71 20.64 -0.69 0.53
C SER A 71 20.49 -1.34 1.91
N VAL A 72 19.34 -1.06 2.52
CA VAL A 72 18.76 -1.86 3.60
C VAL A 72 17.37 -2.29 3.20
N THR A 73 16.97 -3.49 3.62
CA THR A 73 15.61 -4.01 3.47
C THR A 73 14.88 -3.96 4.80
N CYS A 74 13.68 -3.38 4.80
CA CYS A 74 12.77 -3.35 5.93
C CYS A 74 11.58 -4.27 5.65
N GLY A 75 11.36 -5.25 6.50
CA GLY A 75 10.28 -6.22 6.37
C GLY A 75 9.62 -6.55 7.71
N SER A 76 8.39 -7.04 7.66
CA SER A 76 7.65 -7.43 8.86
C SER A 76 6.48 -8.34 8.48
N PRO A 77 6.12 -9.33 9.32
CA PRO A 77 4.92 -10.12 9.13
C PRO A 77 3.62 -9.33 9.39
N SER A 78 3.73 -8.10 9.89
CA SER A 78 2.61 -7.31 10.39
C SER A 78 1.51 -7.06 9.35
N LYS A 79 1.84 -6.90 8.07
CA LYS A 79 0.86 -6.65 7.01
C LYS A 79 0.27 -7.93 6.46
N ALA A 80 1.11 -8.92 6.17
CA ALA A 80 0.68 -10.20 5.61
C ALA A 80 -0.12 -11.05 6.61
N PHE A 81 0.23 -10.98 7.90
CA PHE A 81 -0.36 -11.81 8.94
C PHE A 81 -1.18 -11.03 9.99
N ASN A 82 -1.49 -9.76 9.71
CA ASN A 82 -2.30 -8.90 10.59
C ASN A 82 -1.74 -8.78 12.02
N LEU A 83 -0.42 -8.65 12.16
CA LEU A 83 0.30 -8.60 13.43
C LEU A 83 0.81 -7.20 13.80
N ALA A 84 0.26 -6.14 13.21
CA ALA A 84 0.74 -4.77 13.42
C ALA A 84 0.75 -4.34 14.91
N GLY A 85 -0.19 -4.85 15.71
CA GLY A 85 -0.26 -4.57 17.15
C GLY A 85 0.92 -5.13 17.96
N LEU A 86 1.68 -6.08 17.42
CA LEU A 86 2.87 -6.65 18.08
C LEU A 86 4.14 -5.83 17.84
N GLN A 87 4.09 -4.84 16.94
CA GLN A 87 5.16 -3.85 16.71
C GLN A 87 6.55 -4.48 16.50
N ILE A 88 6.63 -5.46 15.60
CA ILE A 88 7.88 -6.15 15.27
C ILE A 88 8.22 -5.95 13.79
N ALA A 89 9.50 -5.70 13.51
CA ALA A 89 10.02 -5.60 12.16
C ALA A 89 11.47 -6.08 12.10
N ASN A 90 11.94 -6.35 10.88
CA ASN A 90 13.31 -6.73 10.60
C ASN A 90 13.98 -5.69 9.71
N ILE A 91 15.22 -5.32 10.04
CA ILE A 91 16.07 -4.49 9.20
C ILE A 91 17.26 -5.35 8.76
N ILE A 92 17.40 -5.54 7.46
CA ILE A 92 18.43 -6.40 6.87
C ILE A 92 19.42 -5.52 6.11
N ALA A 93 20.69 -5.53 6.55
CA ALA A 93 21.78 -4.80 5.92
C ALA A 93 22.96 -5.75 5.66
N ALA A 94 23.40 -5.82 4.40
CA ALA A 94 24.56 -6.63 4.02
C ALA A 94 25.89 -5.92 4.29
N ASP A 95 25.91 -4.58 4.24
CA ASP A 95 27.07 -3.77 4.59
C ASP A 95 27.22 -3.72 6.13
N ASP A 96 28.40 -4.13 6.62
CA ASP A 96 28.68 -4.21 8.05
C ASP A 96 28.72 -2.85 8.74
N ASP A 97 29.18 -1.79 8.06
CA ASP A 97 29.21 -0.45 8.64
C ASP A 97 27.80 0.12 8.75
N VAL A 98 26.97 -0.08 7.74
CA VAL A 98 25.56 0.30 7.76
C VAL A 98 24.86 -0.44 8.88
N ARG A 99 25.06 -1.76 9.00
CA ARG A 99 24.43 -2.57 10.05
C ARG A 99 24.83 -2.09 11.46
N ARG A 100 26.11 -1.85 11.70
CA ARG A 100 26.57 -1.31 12.99
C ARG A 100 25.98 0.07 13.32
N ARG A 101 25.85 0.94 12.31
CA ARG A 101 25.24 2.26 12.51
C ARG A 101 23.76 2.18 12.83
N ILE A 102 23.03 1.28 12.19
CA ILE A 102 21.61 1.03 12.47
C ILE A 102 21.47 0.47 13.88
N ASP A 103 22.21 -0.58 14.22
CA ASP A 103 22.21 -1.18 15.55
C ASP A 103 22.48 -0.15 16.64
N ARG A 104 23.52 0.68 16.46
CA ARG A 104 23.80 1.79 17.38
C ARG A 104 22.64 2.77 17.50
N ALA A 105 21.99 3.15 16.40
CA ALA A 105 20.86 4.08 16.41
C ALA A 105 19.66 3.51 17.16
N ILE A 106 19.37 2.22 16.98
CA ILE A 106 18.31 1.50 17.68
C ILE A 106 18.61 1.48 19.19
N ASN A 107 19.84 1.14 19.59
CA ASN A 107 20.22 1.04 21.00
C ASN A 107 20.26 2.40 21.71
N ILE A 108 20.78 3.45 21.06
CA ILE A 108 20.81 4.81 21.65
C ILE A 108 19.38 5.34 21.89
N ASN A 109 18.43 4.99 21.03
CA ASN A 109 17.04 5.42 21.17
C ASN A 109 16.20 4.46 22.02
N GLU A 110 16.82 3.44 22.63
CA GLU A 110 16.16 2.44 23.49
C GLU A 110 14.95 1.75 22.83
N VAL A 111 15.03 1.50 21.52
CA VAL A 111 14.00 0.79 20.74
C VAL A 111 14.47 -0.62 20.34
N CYS A 112 15.51 -1.13 21.01
CA CYS A 112 16.09 -2.45 20.77
C CYS A 112 15.29 -3.59 21.40
N ASP A 113 14.50 -3.31 22.44
CA ASP A 113 13.71 -4.33 23.14
C ASP A 113 12.44 -4.64 22.35
N VAL A 114 12.46 -5.78 21.68
CA VAL A 114 11.29 -6.25 20.92
C VAL A 114 10.31 -6.97 21.83
N ASN A 115 9.01 -6.83 21.52
CA ASN A 115 7.96 -7.58 22.20
C ASN A 115 8.18 -9.10 22.03
N PRO A 116 8.33 -9.88 23.11
CA PRO A 116 8.60 -11.32 23.02
C PRO A 116 7.48 -12.09 22.30
N PHE A 117 6.22 -11.68 22.43
CA PHE A 117 5.11 -12.26 21.67
C PHE A 117 5.25 -11.97 20.17
N GLY A 118 5.81 -10.80 19.80
CA GLY A 118 6.12 -10.45 18.41
C GLY A 118 7.13 -11.40 17.79
N VAL A 119 8.18 -11.78 18.53
CA VAL A 119 9.18 -12.76 18.08
C VAL A 119 8.55 -14.12 17.82
N ILE A 120 7.77 -14.63 18.78
CA ILE A 120 7.08 -15.94 18.66
C ILE A 120 6.09 -15.91 17.48
N ALA A 121 5.32 -14.84 17.36
CA ALA A 121 4.36 -14.68 16.27
C ALA A 121 5.04 -14.59 14.90
N THR A 122 6.19 -13.93 14.79
CA THR A 122 6.99 -13.89 13.56
C THR A 122 7.45 -15.27 13.15
N ILE A 123 8.00 -16.05 14.09
CA ILE A 123 8.46 -17.42 13.85
C ILE A 123 7.30 -18.29 13.38
N ALA A 124 6.16 -18.27 14.08
CA ALA A 124 4.97 -19.02 13.71
C ALA A 124 4.44 -18.61 12.33
N SER A 125 4.36 -17.30 12.05
CA SER A 125 3.86 -16.77 10.78
C SER A 125 4.66 -17.31 9.58
N TYR A 126 5.99 -17.24 9.65
CA TYR A 126 6.84 -17.67 8.54
C TYR A 126 7.00 -19.18 8.44
N ASN A 127 6.93 -19.93 9.52
CA ASN A 127 7.06 -21.38 9.49
C ASN A 127 5.74 -22.12 9.24
N GLU A 128 4.61 -21.58 9.69
CA GLU A 128 3.34 -22.28 9.73
C GLU A 128 2.18 -21.53 9.03
N GLY A 129 2.36 -20.24 8.72
CA GLY A 129 1.30 -19.37 8.19
C GLY A 129 1.02 -19.47 6.69
N GLY A 130 1.68 -20.36 5.93
CA GLY A 130 1.59 -20.42 4.47
C GLY A 130 0.18 -20.63 3.94
N GLU A 131 -0.54 -21.63 4.43
CA GLU A 131 -1.92 -21.93 4.01
C GLU A 131 -2.89 -20.78 4.33
N TRP A 132 -2.71 -20.17 5.49
CA TRP A 132 -3.51 -19.00 5.89
C TRP A 132 -3.27 -17.81 4.95
N LEU A 133 -2.02 -17.54 4.61
CA LEU A 133 -1.64 -16.47 3.69
C LEU A 133 -2.21 -16.68 2.28
N ASP A 134 -2.16 -17.91 1.78
CA ASP A 134 -2.73 -18.26 0.47
C ASP A 134 -4.26 -18.09 0.47
N ALA A 135 -4.92 -18.47 1.55
CA ALA A 135 -6.35 -18.25 1.72
C ALA A 135 -6.68 -16.75 1.78
N LEU A 136 -5.86 -15.95 2.48
CA LEU A 136 -5.99 -14.49 2.55
C LEU A 136 -5.83 -13.84 1.16
N ARG A 137 -4.78 -14.18 0.41
CA ARG A 137 -4.58 -13.66 -0.95
C ARG A 137 -5.80 -13.92 -1.86
N LYS A 138 -6.32 -15.14 -1.82
CA LYS A 138 -7.55 -15.50 -2.57
C LYS A 138 -8.76 -14.70 -2.11
N TYR A 139 -8.88 -14.45 -0.81
CA TYR A 139 -9.98 -13.65 -0.26
C TYR A 139 -9.88 -12.18 -0.68
N LEU A 140 -8.70 -11.58 -0.57
CA LEU A 140 -8.42 -10.22 -0.99
C LEU A 140 -8.65 -10.03 -2.50
N ARG A 141 -8.21 -10.99 -3.32
CA ARG A 141 -8.46 -10.98 -4.77
C ARG A 141 -9.96 -10.93 -5.08
N ARG A 142 -10.75 -11.77 -4.43
CA ARG A 142 -12.22 -11.74 -4.59
C ARG A 142 -12.84 -10.42 -4.11
N ASN A 143 -12.29 -9.81 -3.06
CA ASN A 143 -12.74 -8.48 -2.62
C ASN A 143 -12.45 -7.41 -3.67
N TYR A 144 -11.27 -7.45 -4.27
CA TYR A 144 -10.88 -6.55 -5.35
C TYR A 144 -11.78 -6.73 -6.59
N GLU A 145 -12.01 -7.95 -7.02
CA GLU A 145 -12.88 -8.25 -8.17
C GLU A 145 -14.31 -7.75 -7.94
N TYR A 146 -14.84 -7.95 -6.74
CA TYR A 146 -16.15 -7.39 -6.39
C TYR A 146 -16.16 -5.86 -6.44
N LEU A 147 -15.14 -5.21 -5.92
CA LEU A 147 -15.00 -3.75 -5.96
C LEU A 147 -14.93 -3.25 -7.41
N CYS A 148 -14.13 -3.87 -8.27
CA CYS A 148 -14.04 -3.52 -9.68
C CYS A 148 -15.41 -3.63 -10.36
N HIS A 149 -16.09 -4.78 -10.18
CA HIS A 149 -17.41 -4.98 -10.75
C HIS A 149 -18.44 -3.95 -10.25
N PHE A 150 -18.41 -3.61 -8.96
CA PHE A 150 -19.27 -2.57 -8.38
C PHE A 150 -19.04 -1.21 -9.07
N PHE A 151 -17.77 -0.81 -9.23
CA PHE A 151 -17.44 0.45 -9.89
C PHE A 151 -17.84 0.44 -11.37
N GLU A 152 -17.60 -0.63 -12.09
CA GLU A 152 -18.02 -0.78 -13.50
C GLU A 152 -19.54 -0.62 -13.68
N GLN A 153 -20.33 -1.13 -12.74
CA GLN A 153 -21.79 -1.07 -12.83
C GLN A 153 -22.38 0.24 -12.31
N ARG A 154 -21.82 0.80 -11.25
CA ARG A 154 -22.44 1.91 -10.51
C ARG A 154 -21.70 3.24 -10.67
N LEU A 155 -20.38 3.19 -10.84
CA LEU A 155 -19.49 4.34 -10.79
C LEU A 155 -18.44 4.32 -11.93
N PRO A 156 -18.85 4.04 -13.19
CA PRO A 156 -17.91 3.79 -14.30
C PRO A 156 -17.01 5.00 -14.63
N GLN A 157 -17.41 6.21 -14.21
CA GLN A 157 -16.61 7.42 -14.39
C GLN A 157 -15.39 7.50 -13.47
N TYR A 158 -15.25 6.61 -12.48
CA TYR A 158 -14.14 6.56 -11.51
C TYR A 158 -13.35 5.26 -11.69
N PRO A 159 -12.32 5.25 -12.54
CA PRO A 159 -11.53 4.05 -12.79
C PRO A 159 -10.85 3.52 -11.55
N VAL A 160 -10.98 2.22 -11.31
CA VAL A 160 -10.20 1.49 -10.31
C VAL A 160 -8.88 1.07 -10.93
N LEU A 161 -7.75 1.44 -10.33
CA LEU A 161 -6.43 1.08 -10.85
C LEU A 161 -6.14 -0.42 -10.59
N PRO A 162 -5.33 -1.06 -11.47
CA PRO A 162 -4.91 -2.45 -11.26
C PRO A 162 -4.27 -2.66 -9.89
N LEU A 163 -4.67 -3.74 -9.21
CA LEU A 163 -4.08 -4.18 -7.95
C LEU A 163 -3.14 -5.36 -8.21
N GLU A 164 -1.84 -5.09 -8.21
CA GLU A 164 -0.78 -6.07 -8.44
C GLU A 164 -0.27 -6.68 -7.13
N GLY A 165 -0.31 -5.88 -6.06
CA GLY A 165 0.06 -6.29 -4.71
C GLY A 165 -0.62 -5.44 -3.65
N THR A 166 -0.37 -5.73 -2.38
CA THR A 166 -1.00 -5.12 -1.19
C THR A 166 -2.51 -5.48 -1.07
N TYR A 167 -3.22 -4.79 -0.20
CA TYR A 167 -4.69 -4.79 -0.09
C TYR A 167 -5.25 -3.36 -0.15
N LEU A 168 -4.49 -2.46 -0.79
CA LEU A 168 -4.77 -1.04 -0.86
C LEU A 168 -5.08 -0.68 -2.31
N VAL A 169 -6.34 -0.34 -2.56
CA VAL A 169 -6.84 -0.05 -3.91
C VAL A 169 -6.82 1.44 -4.15
N TRP A 170 -6.26 1.86 -5.27
CA TRP A 170 -6.18 3.23 -5.72
C TRP A 170 -7.28 3.51 -6.74
N ILE A 171 -8.05 4.57 -6.56
CA ILE A 171 -9.21 4.89 -7.38
C ILE A 171 -9.08 6.32 -7.90
N ASP A 172 -9.25 6.50 -9.20
CA ASP A 172 -9.22 7.80 -9.86
C ASP A 172 -10.59 8.47 -9.77
N CYS A 173 -10.66 9.52 -8.97
CA CYS A 173 -11.88 10.30 -8.76
C CYS A 173 -11.83 11.70 -9.38
N ARG A 174 -10.87 11.97 -10.27
CA ARG A 174 -10.72 13.29 -10.91
C ARG A 174 -11.96 13.73 -11.69
N ALA A 175 -12.74 12.79 -12.19
CA ALA A 175 -14.00 13.08 -12.87
C ALA A 175 -15.06 13.75 -11.96
N LEU A 176 -14.90 13.70 -10.62
CA LEU A 176 -15.83 14.34 -9.69
C LEU A 176 -15.71 15.88 -9.69
N GLY A 177 -14.57 16.43 -10.13
CA GLY A 177 -14.35 17.88 -10.22
C GLY A 177 -14.17 18.60 -8.87
N ILE A 178 -14.04 17.85 -7.78
CA ILE A 178 -13.68 18.38 -6.45
C ILE A 178 -12.40 17.70 -5.96
N GLY A 179 -11.65 18.37 -5.06
CA GLY A 179 -10.42 17.82 -4.52
C GLY A 179 -10.63 16.57 -3.67
N SER A 180 -9.59 15.75 -3.58
CA SER A 180 -9.62 14.48 -2.81
C SER A 180 -10.01 14.68 -1.36
N ASP A 181 -9.51 15.75 -0.71
CA ASP A 181 -9.80 16.05 0.68
C ASP A 181 -11.28 16.44 0.88
N ALA A 182 -11.82 17.27 -0.02
CA ALA A 182 -13.24 17.65 0.02
C ALA A 182 -14.14 16.44 -0.18
N MET A 183 -13.78 15.53 -1.09
CA MET A 183 -14.53 14.31 -1.32
C MET A 183 -14.51 13.38 -0.11
N THR A 184 -13.34 13.13 0.47
CA THR A 184 -13.24 12.24 1.65
C THR A 184 -13.94 12.83 2.87
N LEU A 185 -13.92 14.16 3.03
CA LEU A 185 -14.68 14.84 4.07
C LEU A 185 -16.19 14.66 3.89
N ARG A 186 -16.71 14.82 2.66
CA ARG A 186 -18.13 14.56 2.37
C ARG A 186 -18.53 13.11 2.70
N LEU A 187 -17.71 12.12 2.32
CA LEU A 187 -17.97 10.72 2.65
C LEU A 187 -18.02 10.51 4.17
N GLN A 188 -17.13 11.15 4.90
CA GLN A 188 -17.11 11.07 6.36
C GLN A 188 -18.34 11.75 7.00
N GLU A 189 -18.70 12.93 6.56
CA GLU A 189 -19.81 13.71 7.15
C GLU A 189 -21.18 13.14 6.78
N GLU A 190 -21.41 12.85 5.49
CA GLU A 190 -22.70 12.40 4.98
C GLU A 190 -22.96 10.91 5.21
N GLN A 191 -21.93 10.07 5.11
CA GLN A 191 -22.07 8.63 5.14
C GLN A 191 -21.32 7.91 6.29
N LYS A 192 -20.60 8.66 7.13
CA LYS A 192 -19.75 8.12 8.21
C LYS A 192 -18.75 7.08 7.67
N LEU A 193 -18.23 7.33 6.47
CA LEU A 193 -17.27 6.49 5.78
C LEU A 193 -15.91 7.17 5.74
N MET A 194 -14.93 6.62 6.46
CA MET A 194 -13.56 7.11 6.48
C MET A 194 -12.71 6.37 5.46
N ILE A 195 -12.17 7.09 4.48
CA ILE A 195 -11.20 6.61 3.49
C ILE A 195 -10.05 7.61 3.36
N ASN A 196 -8.92 7.14 2.84
CA ASN A 196 -7.75 8.00 2.73
C ASN A 196 -7.81 8.87 1.47
N SER A 197 -7.64 10.18 1.65
CA SER A 197 -7.36 11.11 0.55
C SER A 197 -6.03 10.79 -0.10
N GLY A 198 -5.96 10.92 -1.42
CA GLY A 198 -4.71 10.73 -2.15
C GLY A 198 -3.65 11.78 -1.82
N THR A 199 -4.04 12.98 -1.43
CA THR A 199 -3.13 14.06 -1.03
C THR A 199 -2.22 13.70 0.15
N MET A 200 -2.65 12.75 1.02
CA MET A 200 -1.81 12.20 2.10
C MET A 200 -0.51 11.57 1.59
N TYR A 201 -0.44 11.22 0.31
CA TYR A 201 0.70 10.54 -0.33
C TYR A 201 1.51 11.47 -1.24
N GLY A 202 1.23 12.75 -1.16
CA GLY A 202 1.92 13.79 -1.92
C GLY A 202 1.04 14.43 -3.01
N PRO A 203 1.57 15.47 -3.69
CA PRO A 203 0.78 16.26 -4.64
C PRO A 203 0.28 15.46 -5.86
N GLY A 204 0.97 14.40 -6.24
CA GLY A 204 0.52 13.49 -7.31
C GLY A 204 -0.71 12.65 -6.95
N GLY A 205 -1.14 12.65 -5.70
CA GLY A 205 -2.32 11.94 -5.23
C GLY A 205 -3.61 12.75 -5.30
N GLU A 206 -3.55 14.03 -5.71
CA GLU A 206 -4.74 14.86 -5.87
C GLU A 206 -5.71 14.25 -6.92
N GLY A 207 -6.99 14.20 -6.58
CA GLY A 207 -8.02 13.56 -7.39
C GLY A 207 -8.13 12.04 -7.21
N PHE A 208 -7.33 11.44 -6.33
CA PHE A 208 -7.38 10.01 -6.02
C PHE A 208 -7.80 9.73 -4.58
N ILE A 209 -8.29 8.53 -4.36
CA ILE A 209 -8.54 7.98 -3.01
C ILE A 209 -7.93 6.59 -2.88
N ARG A 210 -7.62 6.21 -1.64
CA ARG A 210 -7.15 4.86 -1.31
C ARG A 210 -8.15 4.12 -0.45
N LEU A 211 -8.60 2.96 -0.92
CA LEU A 211 -9.49 2.08 -0.19
C LEU A 211 -8.73 0.86 0.33
N ASN A 212 -8.97 0.47 1.59
CA ASN A 212 -8.46 -0.77 2.16
C ASN A 212 -9.54 -1.86 2.02
N ILE A 213 -9.18 -2.96 1.33
CA ILE A 213 -10.09 -4.11 1.10
C ILE A 213 -9.82 -5.30 2.02
N ALA A 214 -8.91 -5.17 2.99
CA ALA A 214 -8.64 -6.20 3.99
C ALA A 214 -9.67 -6.17 5.11
N CYS A 215 -10.90 -6.42 4.75
CA CYS A 215 -12.06 -6.45 5.65
C CYS A 215 -13.06 -7.54 5.23
N PRO A 216 -14.00 -7.92 6.10
CA PRO A 216 -15.10 -8.81 5.72
C PRO A 216 -15.88 -8.27 4.51
N ARG A 217 -16.32 -9.17 3.62
CA ARG A 217 -17.09 -8.81 2.42
C ARG A 217 -18.31 -7.95 2.72
N THR A 218 -19.01 -8.25 3.82
CA THR A 218 -20.19 -7.48 4.25
C THR A 218 -19.85 -6.01 4.52
N LEU A 219 -18.71 -5.76 5.16
CA LEU A 219 -18.24 -4.40 5.44
C LEU A 219 -17.81 -3.68 4.14
N LEU A 220 -17.15 -4.40 3.22
CA LEU A 220 -16.79 -3.85 1.90
C LEU A 220 -18.05 -3.45 1.13
N VAL A 221 -19.05 -4.34 1.04
CA VAL A 221 -20.32 -4.05 0.36
C VAL A 221 -21.00 -2.82 0.95
N GLU A 222 -21.13 -2.76 2.27
CA GLU A 222 -21.73 -1.61 2.96
C GLU A 222 -20.97 -0.32 2.67
N GLY A 223 -19.63 -0.36 2.72
CA GLY A 223 -18.78 0.79 2.41
C GLY A 223 -18.94 1.29 0.99
N LEU A 224 -19.02 0.39 0.01
CA LEU A 224 -19.23 0.72 -1.40
C LEU A 224 -20.61 1.33 -1.66
N GLU A 225 -21.67 0.80 -1.03
CA GLU A 225 -23.01 1.37 -1.12
C GLU A 225 -23.08 2.78 -0.51
N ARG A 226 -22.42 3.01 0.62
CA ARG A 226 -22.30 4.36 1.21
C ARG A 226 -21.53 5.31 0.29
N MET A 227 -20.48 4.83 -0.35
CA MET A 227 -19.71 5.61 -1.31
C MET A 227 -20.55 5.99 -2.53
N ALA A 228 -21.31 5.07 -3.08
CA ALA A 228 -22.16 5.31 -4.23
C ALA A 228 -23.18 6.43 -3.98
N ARG A 229 -23.78 6.49 -2.78
CA ARG A 229 -24.74 7.56 -2.44
C ARG A 229 -24.18 8.98 -2.55
N VAL A 230 -22.86 9.14 -2.44
CA VAL A 230 -22.19 10.45 -2.57
C VAL A 230 -21.65 10.66 -3.98
N LEU A 231 -21.19 9.59 -4.63
CA LEU A 231 -20.47 9.67 -5.89
C LEU A 231 -21.36 9.48 -7.12
N GLU A 232 -22.55 8.88 -6.97
CA GLU A 232 -23.51 8.79 -8.05
C GLU A 232 -24.03 10.20 -8.42
N PRO A 233 -24.18 10.50 -9.73
CA PRO A 233 -24.81 11.73 -10.14
C PRO A 233 -26.23 11.81 -9.56
N VAL A 234 -26.59 12.93 -8.94
CA VAL A 234 -27.97 13.15 -8.50
C VAL A 234 -28.88 13.12 -9.74
N SER A 235 -29.64 12.05 -9.88
CA SER A 235 -30.65 11.96 -10.91
C SER A 235 -31.76 12.95 -10.61
N TYR A 236 -31.78 14.09 -11.29
CA TYR A 236 -32.83 15.13 -11.20
C TYR A 236 -34.20 14.69 -11.75
N THR A 237 -34.52 13.39 -11.72
CA THR A 237 -35.75 12.84 -12.29
C THR A 237 -36.97 12.94 -11.37
N HIS A 238 -36.86 13.42 -10.14
CA HIS A 238 -38.01 13.48 -9.22
C HIS A 238 -38.52 14.89 -8.85
N LEU A 239 -38.03 15.95 -9.48
CA LEU A 239 -38.52 17.32 -9.19
C LEU A 239 -39.47 17.91 -10.22
N ARG A 240 -40.09 17.12 -11.09
CA ARG A 240 -41.13 17.57 -12.04
C ARG A 240 -42.48 16.87 -11.86
N ALA A 241 -42.97 16.71 -10.66
CA ALA A 241 -44.27 16.10 -10.43
C ALA A 241 -45.16 16.85 -9.43
N HIS A 242 -44.94 18.12 -9.16
CA HIS A 242 -45.84 18.96 -8.35
C HIS A 242 -45.88 20.41 -8.85
N GLU A 243 -46.09 20.64 -10.15
CA GLU A 243 -46.59 21.91 -10.67
C GLU A 243 -47.58 21.61 -11.80
N THR A 244 -48.80 21.27 -11.42
CA THR A 244 -50.04 21.55 -12.19
C THR A 244 -51.18 21.69 -11.21
#